data_7cc459c850bec8087f6bc1cf34f2b72a
#
_entry.id   7cc459c850bec8087f6bc1cf34f2b72a
#
_cell.length_a   1.000
_cell.length_b   1.000
_cell.length_c   1.000
_cell.angle_alpha   90.00
_cell.angle_beta   90.00
_cell.angle_gamma   90.00
#
_symmetry.space_group_name_H-M   'P 1'
#
loop_
_entity.id
_entity.type
_entity.pdbx_description
1 polymer ?
#
loop_
_entity_poly.entity_id
_entity_poly.type
_entity_poly.pdbx_seq_one_letter_code
_entity_poly.pdbx_strand_id
1 'polypeptide(L)'
;MHVLSQRKLAWGILAEPVDVDVTASRLASRREIAGEIASRIDAAVRAGHLPAQDTQLAATALLGALHEALVGPLAPDNLDDDPAKLRDTVQSVTLLALRAVGVMDARARGLVVQAVLLPAKTLVGA
;
A
#
# COMPACT_ATOMS: atom_id res chain seq x y z
N MET A 1 7.77 -21.88 4.03
CA MET A 1 6.67 -22.77 3.60
C MET A 1 5.30 -22.22 3.94
N HIS A 2 5.09 -21.83 5.17
CA HIS A 2 3.82 -21.26 5.62
C HIS A 2 3.40 -20.04 4.79
N VAL A 3 4.33 -19.30 4.34
CA VAL A 3 4.14 -18.03 3.65
C VAL A 3 3.83 -18.21 2.18
N LEU A 4 4.51 -19.10 1.48
CA LEU A 4 4.14 -19.47 0.12
C LEU A 4 2.71 -20.01 0.07
N SER A 5 2.31 -20.74 1.11
CA SER A 5 0.96 -21.23 1.29
C SER A 5 -0.03 -20.08 1.51
N GLN A 6 0.31 -19.10 2.33
CA GLN A 6 -0.54 -17.94 2.59
C GLN A 6 -0.66 -17.03 1.37
N ARG A 7 0.42 -16.83 0.61
CA ARG A 7 0.39 -16.06 -0.62
C ARG A 7 -0.49 -16.72 -1.69
N LYS A 8 -0.34 -18.02 -1.87
CA LYS A 8 -1.19 -18.79 -2.79
C LYS A 8 -2.65 -18.77 -2.35
N LEU A 9 -2.88 -18.87 -1.05
CA LEU A 9 -4.23 -18.79 -0.48
C LEU A 9 -4.84 -17.40 -0.70
N ALA A 10 -4.09 -16.35 -0.40
CA ALA A 10 -4.54 -14.97 -0.60
C ALA A 10 -4.83 -14.70 -2.08
N TRP A 11 -3.98 -15.17 -2.96
CA TRP A 11 -4.18 -15.03 -4.40
C TRP A 11 -5.40 -15.82 -4.89
N GLY A 12 -5.54 -17.07 -4.47
CA GLY A 12 -6.69 -17.88 -4.82
C GLY A 12 -8.01 -17.26 -4.35
N ILE A 13 -8.01 -16.69 -3.15
CA ILE A 13 -9.19 -16.01 -2.60
C ILE A 13 -9.50 -14.72 -3.38
N LEU A 14 -8.49 -14.02 -3.88
CA LEU A 14 -8.67 -12.80 -4.67
C LEU A 14 -9.02 -13.08 -6.13
N ALA A 15 -8.51 -14.17 -6.70
CA ALA A 15 -8.71 -14.53 -8.10
C ALA A 15 -9.98 -15.34 -8.35
N GLU A 16 -10.42 -16.13 -7.37
CA GLU A 16 -11.60 -17.00 -7.50
C GLU A 16 -12.69 -16.57 -6.52
N PRO A 17 -13.90 -16.29 -6.98
CA PRO A 17 -15.04 -16.03 -6.10
C PRO A 17 -15.49 -17.34 -5.45
N VAL A 18 -14.85 -17.71 -4.34
CA VAL A 18 -15.18 -18.92 -3.59
C VAL A 18 -16.46 -18.72 -2.78
N ASP A 19 -16.70 -17.48 -2.33
CA ASP A 19 -17.87 -17.11 -1.54
C ASP A 19 -18.21 -15.64 -1.85
N VAL A 20 -19.45 -15.40 -2.24
CA VAL A 20 -19.94 -14.06 -2.58
C VAL A 20 -19.82 -13.12 -1.39
N ASP A 21 -20.09 -13.59 -0.16
CA ASP A 21 -20.01 -12.77 1.04
C ASP A 21 -18.55 -12.38 1.37
N VAL A 22 -17.63 -13.31 1.22
CA VAL A 22 -16.19 -13.05 1.43
C VAL A 22 -15.69 -12.07 0.38
N THR A 23 -16.07 -12.24 -0.88
CA THR A 23 -15.70 -11.33 -1.97
C THR A 23 -16.25 -9.93 -1.73
N ALA A 24 -17.52 -9.82 -1.32
CA ALA A 24 -18.15 -8.53 -1.02
C ALA A 24 -17.47 -7.83 0.17
N SER A 25 -17.16 -8.59 1.24
CA SER A 25 -16.46 -8.07 2.41
C SER A 25 -15.07 -7.55 2.06
N ARG A 26 -14.34 -8.26 1.21
CA ARG A 26 -13.01 -7.83 0.74
C ARG A 26 -13.08 -6.59 -0.11
N LEU A 27 -14.06 -6.52 -1.01
CA LEU A 27 -14.28 -5.34 -1.83
C LEU A 27 -14.60 -4.14 -0.96
N ALA A 28 -15.46 -4.31 0.05
CA ALA A 28 -15.79 -3.24 1.01
C ALA A 28 -14.54 -2.77 1.77
N SER A 29 -13.71 -3.70 2.25
CA SER A 29 -12.45 -3.36 2.93
C SER A 29 -11.48 -2.60 2.03
N ARG A 30 -11.36 -3.02 0.78
CA ARG A 30 -10.51 -2.32 -0.20
C ARG A 30 -11.01 -0.93 -0.50
N ARG A 31 -12.33 -0.75 -0.61
CA ARG A 31 -12.94 0.58 -0.81
C ARG A 31 -12.70 1.48 0.38
N GLU A 32 -12.78 0.95 1.59
CA GLU A 32 -12.52 1.70 2.81
C GLU A 32 -11.07 2.17 2.86
N ILE A 33 -10.11 1.28 2.59
CA ILE A 33 -8.68 1.63 2.55
C ILE A 33 -8.40 2.66 1.46
N ALA A 34 -8.95 2.47 0.26
CA ALA A 34 -8.78 3.42 -0.84
C ALA A 34 -9.39 4.78 -0.48
N GLY A 35 -10.53 4.81 0.17
CA GLY A 35 -11.16 6.03 0.66
C GLY A 35 -10.29 6.78 1.67
N GLU A 36 -9.65 6.07 2.57
CA GLU A 36 -8.72 6.65 3.54
C GLU A 36 -7.49 7.24 2.86
N ILE A 37 -6.91 6.51 1.92
CA ILE A 37 -5.77 7.01 1.13
C ILE A 37 -6.16 8.26 0.35
N ALA A 38 -7.30 8.23 -0.33
CA ALA A 38 -7.81 9.36 -1.10
C ALA A 38 -8.01 10.59 -0.22
N SER A 39 -8.57 10.42 0.97
CA SER A 39 -8.78 11.50 1.94
C SER A 39 -7.47 12.15 2.36
N ARG A 40 -6.43 11.35 2.60
CA ARG A 40 -5.10 11.85 2.96
C ARG A 40 -4.42 12.59 1.82
N ILE A 41 -4.54 12.07 0.59
CA ILE A 41 -4.01 12.75 -0.60
C ILE A 41 -4.74 14.08 -0.79
N ASP A 42 -6.04 14.09 -0.65
CA ASP A 42 -6.86 15.28 -0.78
C ASP A 42 -6.49 16.37 0.23
N ALA A 43 -6.27 15.98 1.48
CA ALA A 43 -5.80 16.90 2.52
C ALA A 43 -4.42 17.48 2.18
N ALA A 44 -3.52 16.68 1.64
CA ALA A 44 -2.19 17.14 1.25
C ALA A 44 -2.24 18.08 0.04
N VAL A 45 -3.14 17.82 -0.91
CA VAL A 45 -3.38 18.73 -2.05
C VAL A 45 -3.90 20.07 -1.55
N ARG A 46 -4.88 20.05 -0.65
CA ARG A 46 -5.46 21.29 -0.07
C ARG A 46 -4.42 22.07 0.75
N ALA A 47 -3.51 21.38 1.41
CA ALA A 47 -2.43 22.02 2.16
C ALA A 47 -1.29 22.53 1.29
N GLY A 48 -1.32 22.30 -0.03
CA GLY A 48 -0.29 22.74 -0.96
C GLY A 48 0.94 21.84 -0.99
N HIS A 49 0.89 20.65 -0.38
CA HIS A 49 2.02 19.71 -0.36
C HIS A 49 2.09 18.82 -1.60
N LEU A 50 0.97 18.62 -2.27
CA LEU A 50 0.88 17.80 -3.48
C LEU A 50 0.17 18.59 -4.59
N PRO A 51 0.48 18.30 -5.86
CA PRO A 51 -0.24 18.91 -6.99
C PRO A 51 -1.69 18.43 -7.02
N ALA A 52 -2.56 19.26 -7.61
CA ALA A 52 -3.95 18.89 -7.84
C ALA A 52 -4.02 17.64 -8.73
N GLN A 53 -4.84 16.68 -8.33
CA GLN A 53 -4.95 15.40 -9.01
C GLN A 53 -6.27 14.72 -8.67
N ASP A 54 -6.61 13.68 -9.43
CA ASP A 54 -7.75 12.81 -9.13
C ASP A 54 -7.37 11.91 -7.94
N THR A 55 -7.80 12.27 -6.75
CA THR A 55 -7.42 11.59 -5.51
C THR A 55 -7.99 10.17 -5.41
N GLN A 56 -9.17 9.93 -5.97
CA GLN A 56 -9.77 8.60 -5.99
C GLN A 56 -9.00 7.67 -6.92
N LEU A 57 -8.65 8.13 -8.10
CA LEU A 57 -7.84 7.35 -9.04
C LEU A 57 -6.45 7.08 -8.49
N ALA A 58 -5.82 8.10 -7.90
CA ALA A 58 -4.50 7.94 -7.27
C ALA A 58 -4.53 6.90 -6.16
N ALA A 59 -5.52 6.97 -5.27
CA ALA A 59 -5.67 6.00 -4.17
C ALA A 59 -5.89 4.58 -4.69
N THR A 60 -6.72 4.42 -5.71
CA THR A 60 -6.98 3.11 -6.31
C THR A 60 -5.70 2.53 -6.93
N ALA A 61 -4.96 3.34 -7.67
CA ALA A 61 -3.71 2.92 -8.29
C ALA A 61 -2.64 2.54 -7.25
N LEU A 62 -2.52 3.33 -6.19
CA LEU A 62 -1.57 3.05 -5.11
C LEU A 62 -1.92 1.76 -4.37
N LEU A 63 -3.19 1.54 -4.08
CA LEU A 63 -3.65 0.31 -3.43
C LEU A 63 -3.33 -0.90 -4.29
N GLY A 64 -3.58 -0.82 -5.60
CA GLY A 64 -3.25 -1.88 -6.54
C GLY A 64 -1.75 -2.15 -6.61
N ALA A 65 -0.94 -1.11 -6.66
CA ALA A 65 0.52 -1.23 -6.68
C ALA A 65 1.06 -1.91 -5.42
N LEU A 66 0.59 -1.48 -4.25
CA LEU A 66 0.98 -2.07 -2.97
C LEU A 66 0.56 -3.54 -2.89
N HIS A 67 -0.66 -3.84 -3.29
CA HIS A 67 -1.17 -5.21 -3.27
C HIS A 67 -0.35 -6.12 -4.19
N GLU A 68 -0.14 -5.72 -5.43
CA GLU A 68 0.62 -6.52 -6.40
C GLU A 68 2.08 -6.72 -5.97
N ALA A 69 2.70 -5.68 -5.42
CA ALA A 69 4.09 -5.75 -4.99
C ALA A 69 4.31 -6.65 -3.76
N LEU A 70 3.32 -6.75 -2.87
CA LEU A 70 3.49 -7.43 -1.58
C LEU A 70 2.78 -8.78 -1.52
N VAL A 71 1.67 -8.95 -2.21
CA VAL A 71 0.77 -10.11 -2.07
C VAL A 71 0.49 -10.79 -3.41
N GLY A 72 0.51 -10.05 -4.50
CA GLY A 72 0.14 -10.55 -5.81
C GLY A 72 1.14 -11.56 -6.39
N PRO A 73 0.81 -12.17 -7.54
CA PRO A 73 1.65 -13.21 -8.15
C PRO A 73 2.99 -12.68 -8.66
N LEU A 74 3.10 -11.38 -8.88
CA LEU A 74 4.37 -10.76 -9.31
C LEU A 74 5.20 -10.26 -8.13
N ALA A 75 4.73 -10.43 -6.90
CA ALA A 75 5.49 -10.04 -5.71
C ALA A 75 6.79 -10.87 -5.62
N PRO A 76 7.88 -10.29 -5.08
CA PRO A 76 9.13 -11.02 -4.88
C PRO A 76 8.94 -12.29 -4.06
N ASP A 77 9.70 -13.31 -4.40
CA ASP A 77 9.67 -14.57 -3.65
C ASP A 77 10.27 -14.39 -2.26
N ASN A 78 9.78 -15.17 -1.32
CA ASN A 78 10.31 -15.28 0.05
C ASN A 78 10.27 -13.97 0.85
N LEU A 79 9.32 -13.07 0.56
CA LEU A 79 9.18 -11.83 1.33
C LEU A 79 8.94 -12.09 2.81
N ASP A 80 8.13 -13.10 3.12
CA ASP A 80 7.76 -13.39 4.50
C ASP A 80 8.81 -14.19 5.26
N ASP A 81 9.74 -14.83 4.53
CA ASP A 81 10.83 -15.61 5.12
C ASP A 81 12.08 -14.75 5.38
N ASP A 82 12.12 -13.54 4.82
CA ASP A 82 13.27 -12.64 4.94
C ASP A 82 12.79 -11.24 5.36
N PRO A 83 12.85 -10.92 6.68
CA PRO A 83 12.40 -9.63 7.18
C PRO A 83 13.13 -8.42 6.57
N ALA A 84 14.40 -8.57 6.24
CA ALA A 84 15.17 -7.48 5.60
C ALA A 84 14.67 -7.22 4.19
N LYS A 85 14.42 -8.27 3.42
CA LYS A 85 13.87 -8.16 2.06
C LYS A 85 12.46 -7.58 2.08
N LEU A 86 11.63 -7.99 3.02
CA LEU A 86 10.29 -7.42 3.19
C LEU A 86 10.37 -5.92 3.48
N ARG A 87 11.23 -5.52 4.40
CA ARG A 87 11.43 -4.10 4.74
C ARG A 87 11.87 -3.29 3.53
N ASP A 88 12.87 -3.77 2.82
CA ASP A 88 13.41 -3.09 1.64
C ASP A 88 12.35 -2.97 0.55
N THR A 89 11.56 -4.00 0.34
CA THR A 89 10.47 -3.99 -0.64
C THR A 89 9.39 -2.99 -0.25
N VAL A 90 8.96 -2.97 1.01
CA VAL A 90 7.98 -2.01 1.51
C VAL A 90 8.48 -0.58 1.35
N GLN A 91 9.73 -0.31 1.71
CA GLN A 91 10.32 1.02 1.55
C GLN A 91 10.36 1.45 0.08
N SER A 92 10.78 0.55 -0.81
CA SER A 92 10.85 0.84 -2.24
C SER A 92 9.49 1.13 -2.85
N VAL A 93 8.48 0.35 -2.51
CA VAL A 93 7.11 0.55 -2.98
C VAL A 93 6.52 1.84 -2.42
N THR A 94 6.77 2.13 -1.16
CA THR A 94 6.31 3.37 -0.52
C THR A 94 6.95 4.59 -1.18
N LEU A 95 8.24 4.53 -1.46
CA LEU A 95 8.94 5.60 -2.17
C LEU A 95 8.37 5.81 -3.57
N LEU A 96 8.12 4.73 -4.30
CA LEU A 96 7.47 4.79 -5.61
C LEU A 96 6.09 5.45 -5.51
N ALA A 97 5.30 5.08 -4.52
CA ALA A 97 3.97 5.63 -4.30
C ALA A 97 4.02 7.13 -3.99
N LEU A 98 4.93 7.57 -3.12
CA LEU A 98 5.10 8.98 -2.78
C LEU A 98 5.52 9.81 -4.00
N ARG A 99 6.45 9.30 -4.80
CA ARG A 99 6.86 9.94 -6.05
C ARG A 99 5.71 10.04 -7.04
N ALA A 100 4.92 8.98 -7.14
CA ALA A 100 3.80 8.92 -8.08
C ALA A 100 2.74 9.98 -7.79
N VAL A 101 2.48 10.29 -6.52
CA VAL A 101 1.51 11.34 -6.15
C VAL A 101 2.13 12.73 -6.14
N GLY A 102 3.43 12.87 -6.38
CA GLY A 102 4.09 14.16 -6.57
C GLY A 102 4.93 14.66 -5.40
N VAL A 103 5.27 13.79 -4.45
CA VAL A 103 6.21 14.17 -3.38
C VAL A 103 7.62 14.26 -3.98
N MET A 104 8.33 15.36 -3.69
CA MET A 104 9.71 15.51 -4.14
C MET A 104 10.60 14.40 -3.56
N ASP A 105 11.55 13.92 -4.35
CA ASP A 105 12.35 12.73 -4.00
C ASP A 105 13.04 12.84 -2.63
N ALA A 106 13.67 13.97 -2.34
CA ALA A 106 14.36 14.17 -1.06
C ALA A 106 13.39 14.05 0.12
N ARG A 107 12.18 14.62 -0.01
CA ARG A 107 11.15 14.54 1.03
C ARG A 107 10.59 13.14 1.15
N ALA A 108 10.35 12.46 0.02
CA ALA A 108 9.83 11.10 -0.01
C ALA A 108 10.78 10.14 0.72
N ARG A 109 12.08 10.25 0.46
CA ARG A 109 13.09 9.45 1.14
C ARG A 109 13.13 9.72 2.64
N GLY A 110 13.03 10.98 3.04
CA GLY A 110 12.96 11.36 4.46
C GLY A 110 11.73 10.79 5.14
N LEU A 111 10.57 10.84 4.50
CA LEU A 111 9.32 10.28 5.04
C LEU A 111 9.39 8.76 5.20
N VAL A 112 9.97 8.05 4.24
CA VAL A 112 10.15 6.60 4.31
C VAL A 112 11.05 6.20 5.47
N VAL A 113 12.19 6.87 5.64
CA VAL A 113 13.10 6.63 6.76
C VAL A 113 12.42 6.92 8.09
N GLN A 114 11.70 8.02 8.19
CA GLN A 114 10.97 8.41 9.39
C GLN A 114 9.90 7.37 9.77
N ALA A 115 9.18 6.84 8.79
CA ALA A 115 8.17 5.81 9.02
C ALA A 115 8.76 4.52 9.61
N VAL A 116 10.00 4.18 9.23
CA VAL A 116 10.70 3.01 9.77
C VAL A 116 11.18 3.22 11.20
N LEU A 117 11.54 4.45 11.56
CA LEU A 117 12.12 4.78 12.86
C LEU A 117 11.09 5.12 13.93
N LEU A 118 9.88 5.52 13.53
CA LEU A 118 8.84 5.95 14.48
C LEU A 118 7.91 4.81 14.87
N PRO A 119 7.40 4.80 16.12
CA PRO A 119 6.34 3.88 16.52
C PRO A 119 5.07 4.09 15.69
N ALA A 120 4.32 3.02 15.44
CA ALA A 120 3.10 3.06 14.64
C ALA A 120 2.07 4.08 15.16
N LYS A 121 1.91 4.20 16.48
CA LYS A 121 0.99 5.17 17.09
C LYS A 121 1.34 6.61 16.81
N THR A 122 2.62 6.93 16.61
CA THR A 122 3.07 8.27 16.25
C THR A 122 2.72 8.58 14.80
N LEU A 123 2.81 7.60 13.91
CA LEU A 123 2.44 7.76 12.51
C LEU A 123 0.94 7.97 12.35
N VAL A 124 0.13 7.32 13.15
CA VAL A 124 -1.33 7.45 13.11
C VAL A 124 -1.78 8.81 13.66
N GLY A 125 -1.06 9.37 14.62
CA GLY A 125 -1.35 10.69 15.18
C GLY A 125 -0.94 11.87 14.29
N ALA A 126 -0.18 11.60 13.27
CA ALA A 126 0.23 12.62 12.32
C ALA A 126 -0.78 12.77 11.20
#